data_7b7c8d81240b9f6a1eac749724f254ad
#
_entry.id   7b7c8d81240b9f6a1eac749724f254ad
#
_cell.length_a   1.000
_cell.length_b   1.000
_cell.length_c   1.000
_cell.angle_alpha   90.00
_cell.angle_beta   90.00
_cell.angle_gamma   90.00
#
_symmetry.space_group_name_H-M   'P 1'
#
loop_
_entity.id
_entity.type
_entity.pdbx_description
1 polymer ?
#
loop_
_entity_poly.entity_id
_entity_poly.type
_entity_poly.pdbx_seq_one_letter_code
_entity_poly.pdbx_strand_id
1 'polypeptide(L)'
;MDKLKAVWTSFLLLKKWQKAVVYFAILILISTVSGIGNSKPDPLTIAEQTQRASDALTDKYTVEPAWYPADYQEFSSGLAWRWGTSKETSCSYSSGSCWSVMVISKSGCSSSLYGEIKIFDSSDVQIDYTNDSTSTVSPMQKVKLTFDTFNDQAQTAQIGELRCN
;
A
#
# COMPACT_ATOMS: atom_id res chain seq x y z
N MET A 1 28.70 -31.12 -2.71
CA MET A 1 29.45 -30.16 -1.87
C MET A 1 29.29 -28.70 -2.31
N ASP A 2 28.83 -28.42 -3.53
CA ASP A 2 28.71 -27.04 -4.06
C ASP A 2 27.56 -26.21 -3.49
N LYS A 3 26.47 -26.84 -3.10
CA LYS A 3 25.31 -26.12 -2.51
C LYS A 3 25.59 -25.47 -1.14
N LEU A 4 26.49 -26.09 -0.35
CA LEU A 4 26.89 -25.54 0.96
C LEU A 4 27.82 -24.32 0.81
N LYS A 5 28.65 -24.27 -0.21
CA LYS A 5 29.52 -23.12 -0.50
C LYS A 5 28.72 -21.90 -0.93
N ALA A 6 27.65 -22.07 -1.73
CA ALA A 6 26.79 -20.99 -2.16
C ALA A 6 26.02 -20.33 -1.00
N VAL A 7 25.58 -21.11 -0.01
CA VAL A 7 24.90 -20.58 1.19
C VAL A 7 25.87 -19.78 2.05
N TRP A 8 27.12 -20.24 2.19
CA TRP A 8 28.14 -19.54 2.99
C TRP A 8 28.56 -18.21 2.40
N THR A 9 28.69 -18.11 1.08
CA THR A 9 29.03 -16.84 0.40
C THR A 9 27.90 -15.81 0.53
N SER A 10 26.63 -16.22 0.45
CA SER A 10 25.50 -15.34 0.67
C SER A 10 25.42 -14.80 2.11
N PHE A 11 25.79 -15.61 3.11
CA PHE A 11 25.83 -15.21 4.51
C PHE A 11 26.92 -14.17 4.81
N LEU A 12 28.06 -14.23 4.13
CA LEU A 12 29.15 -13.27 4.33
C LEU A 12 28.82 -11.86 3.82
N LEU A 13 27.88 -11.72 2.87
CA LEU A 13 27.45 -10.44 2.31
C LEU A 13 26.40 -9.70 3.17
N LEU A 14 25.84 -10.34 4.19
CA LEU A 14 24.85 -9.72 5.08
C LEU A 14 25.48 -8.64 5.96
N LYS A 15 24.76 -7.53 6.16
CA LYS A 15 25.14 -6.48 7.11
C LYS A 15 25.20 -7.04 8.54
N LYS A 16 26.05 -6.46 9.41
CA LYS A 16 26.32 -6.98 10.79
C LYS A 16 25.03 -7.27 11.59
N TRP A 17 24.03 -6.41 11.50
CA TRP A 17 22.77 -6.60 12.22
C TRP A 17 21.89 -7.73 11.66
N GLN A 18 21.93 -7.96 10.34
CA GLN A 18 21.21 -9.07 9.69
C GLN A 18 21.82 -10.43 10.10
N LYS A 19 23.14 -10.49 10.31
CA LYS A 19 23.81 -11.68 10.85
C LYS A 19 23.34 -11.99 12.27
N ALA A 20 23.14 -10.95 13.11
CA ALA A 20 22.63 -11.14 14.47
C ALA A 20 21.21 -11.73 14.48
N VAL A 21 20.33 -11.29 13.58
CA VAL A 21 18.96 -11.83 13.45
C VAL A 21 18.98 -13.30 13.03
N VAL A 22 19.84 -13.67 12.08
CA VAL A 22 19.97 -15.06 11.63
C VAL A 22 20.51 -15.97 12.75
N TYR A 23 21.52 -15.51 13.53
CA TYR A 23 22.02 -16.26 14.68
C TYR A 23 20.96 -16.43 15.77
N PHE A 24 20.15 -15.41 16.03
CA PHE A 24 19.08 -15.48 17.01
C PHE A 24 17.97 -16.45 16.59
N ALA A 25 17.63 -16.49 15.30
CA ALA A 25 16.66 -17.45 14.74
C ALA A 25 17.18 -18.91 14.84
N ILE A 26 18.47 -19.14 14.57
CA ILE A 26 19.08 -20.47 14.69
C ILE A 26 19.14 -20.92 16.15
N LEU A 27 19.45 -20.02 17.09
CA LEU A 27 19.47 -20.34 18.53
C LEU A 27 18.08 -20.71 19.07
N ILE A 28 17.02 -20.03 18.59
CA ILE A 28 15.63 -20.36 18.96
C ILE A 28 15.27 -21.75 18.41
N LEU A 29 15.65 -22.09 17.20
CA LEU A 29 15.39 -23.41 16.61
C LEU A 29 16.12 -24.54 17.35
N ILE A 30 17.34 -24.31 17.83
CA ILE A 30 18.10 -25.33 18.58
C ILE A 30 17.54 -25.51 20.00
N SER A 31 17.08 -24.43 20.65
CA SER A 31 16.52 -24.52 22.00
C SER A 31 15.17 -25.23 22.08
N THR A 32 14.41 -25.26 20.99
CA THR A 32 13.12 -25.98 20.94
C THR A 32 13.26 -27.50 20.74
N VAL A 33 14.44 -27.96 20.28
CA VAL A 33 14.67 -29.41 20.03
C VAL A 33 15.16 -30.15 21.29
N SER A 34 15.68 -29.44 22.30
CA SER A 34 16.29 -30.08 23.48
C SER A 34 15.32 -30.44 24.61
N GLY A 35 14.01 -30.26 24.43
CA GLY A 35 12.99 -30.46 25.48
C GLY A 35 11.97 -31.57 25.22
N ILE A 36 12.13 -32.39 24.16
CA ILE A 36 11.14 -33.42 23.84
C ILE A 36 11.58 -34.74 24.50
N GLY A 37 10.99 -35.01 25.67
CA GLY A 37 10.99 -36.34 26.27
C GLY A 37 10.40 -37.35 25.29
N ASN A 38 10.92 -38.57 25.31
CA ASN A 38 10.68 -39.72 24.43
C ASN A 38 9.27 -40.32 24.55
N SER A 39 8.21 -39.51 24.54
CA SER A 39 6.82 -39.99 24.37
C SER A 39 6.51 -39.87 22.87
N LYS A 40 6.30 -41.02 22.21
CA LYS A 40 5.76 -41.06 20.84
C LYS A 40 4.48 -40.22 20.81
N PRO A 41 4.40 -39.15 20.05
CA PRO A 41 3.16 -38.39 19.95
C PRO A 41 2.10 -39.27 19.27
N ASP A 42 0.92 -39.29 19.87
CA ASP A 42 -0.25 -39.95 19.31
C ASP A 42 -0.57 -39.34 17.93
N PRO A 43 -0.78 -40.12 16.86
CA PRO A 43 -1.05 -39.56 15.53
C PRO A 43 -2.25 -38.59 15.47
N LEU A 44 -3.21 -38.74 16.42
CA LEU A 44 -4.33 -37.81 16.59
C LEU A 44 -3.88 -36.41 17.04
N THR A 45 -2.86 -36.30 17.91
CA THR A 45 -2.33 -35.02 18.39
C THR A 45 -1.56 -34.24 17.31
N ILE A 46 -0.88 -34.94 16.40
CA ILE A 46 -0.17 -34.31 15.29
C ILE A 46 -1.15 -33.71 14.27
N ALA A 47 -2.20 -34.45 13.94
CA ALA A 47 -3.26 -33.96 13.04
C ALA A 47 -3.96 -32.73 13.61
N GLU A 48 -4.31 -32.75 14.92
CA GLU A 48 -4.97 -31.65 15.60
C GLU A 48 -4.06 -30.42 15.73
N GLN A 49 -2.77 -30.60 15.99
CA GLN A 49 -1.80 -29.50 16.01
C GLN A 49 -1.60 -28.88 14.62
N THR A 50 -1.59 -29.69 13.57
CA THR A 50 -1.49 -29.22 12.19
C THR A 50 -2.75 -28.44 11.80
N GLN A 51 -3.92 -28.90 12.20
CA GLN A 51 -5.19 -28.22 11.96
C GLN A 51 -5.22 -26.85 12.67
N ARG A 52 -4.87 -26.80 13.96
CA ARG A 52 -4.79 -25.55 14.73
C ARG A 52 -3.75 -24.57 14.18
N ALA A 53 -2.61 -25.05 13.69
CA ALA A 53 -1.60 -24.21 13.04
C ALA A 53 -2.11 -23.66 11.70
N SER A 54 -2.83 -24.46 10.94
CA SER A 54 -3.46 -24.04 9.68
C SER A 54 -4.58 -23.00 9.93
N ASP A 55 -5.44 -23.25 10.93
CA ASP A 55 -6.52 -22.33 11.29
C ASP A 55 -5.97 -20.98 11.81
N ALA A 56 -4.91 -21.02 12.64
CA ALA A 56 -4.23 -19.81 13.13
C ALA A 56 -3.51 -19.01 12.03
N LEU A 57 -3.05 -19.68 10.97
CA LEU A 57 -2.50 -19.01 9.79
C LEU A 57 -3.60 -18.38 8.93
N THR A 58 -4.75 -19.05 8.82
CA THR A 58 -5.90 -18.55 8.05
C THR A 58 -6.50 -17.31 8.71
N ASP A 59 -6.64 -17.28 10.04
CA ASP A 59 -7.13 -16.12 10.78
C ASP A 59 -6.17 -14.92 10.71
N LYS A 60 -4.88 -15.16 10.58
CA LYS A 60 -3.86 -14.11 10.52
C LYS A 60 -3.77 -13.45 9.13
N TYR A 61 -4.35 -14.06 8.11
CA TYR A 61 -4.34 -13.60 6.72
C TYR A 61 -5.73 -13.28 6.15
N THR A 62 -6.77 -13.16 6.97
CA THR A 62 -8.00 -12.50 6.55
C THR A 62 -7.69 -11.02 6.38
N VAL A 63 -7.24 -10.66 5.18
CA VAL A 63 -7.20 -9.26 4.74
C VAL A 63 -8.64 -8.78 4.77
N GLU A 64 -8.99 -7.92 5.73
CA GLU A 64 -10.31 -7.28 5.70
C GLU A 64 -10.54 -6.68 4.31
N PRO A 65 -11.70 -6.94 3.69
CA PRO A 65 -11.98 -6.37 2.37
C PRO A 65 -11.85 -4.84 2.46
N ALA A 66 -11.13 -4.26 1.50
CA ALA A 66 -10.98 -2.82 1.43
C ALA A 66 -12.36 -2.16 1.45
N TRP A 67 -12.56 -1.09 2.24
CA TRP A 67 -13.80 -0.33 2.34
C TRP A 67 -14.12 0.46 1.06
N TYR A 68 -13.20 0.52 0.11
CA TYR A 68 -13.30 1.22 -1.18
C TYR A 68 -13.24 0.21 -2.36
N PRO A 69 -13.71 0.59 -3.57
CA PRO A 69 -13.65 -0.26 -4.75
C PRO A 69 -12.23 -0.66 -5.14
N ALA A 70 -12.08 -1.81 -5.80
CA ALA A 70 -10.78 -2.41 -6.12
C ALA A 70 -9.89 -1.55 -7.06
N ASP A 71 -10.48 -0.61 -7.81
CA ASP A 71 -9.77 0.33 -8.68
C ASP A 71 -9.27 1.59 -7.95
N TYR A 72 -9.56 1.71 -6.65
CA TYR A 72 -9.08 2.79 -5.78
C TYR A 72 -7.88 2.31 -4.96
N GLN A 73 -7.09 3.27 -4.50
CA GLN A 73 -6.01 3.05 -3.54
C GLN A 73 -6.18 3.99 -2.35
N GLU A 74 -5.78 3.54 -1.18
CA GLU A 74 -5.85 4.35 0.02
C GLU A 74 -4.77 5.45 0.00
N PHE A 75 -5.16 6.69 0.29
CA PHE A 75 -4.23 7.82 0.45
C PHE A 75 -3.87 8.01 1.92
N SER A 76 -4.90 8.00 2.76
CA SER A 76 -4.77 8.11 4.22
C SER A 76 -5.97 7.42 4.86
N SER A 77 -5.94 7.25 6.18
CA SER A 77 -7.06 6.65 6.92
C SER A 77 -8.39 7.34 6.58
N GLY A 78 -9.23 6.65 5.83
CA GLY A 78 -10.57 7.11 5.47
C GLY A 78 -10.68 7.89 4.15
N LEU A 79 -9.59 8.10 3.39
CA LEU A 79 -9.63 8.64 2.03
C LEU A 79 -9.02 7.63 1.05
N ALA A 80 -9.77 7.30 0.00
CA ALA A 80 -9.29 6.50 -1.12
C ALA A 80 -9.49 7.24 -2.43
N TRP A 81 -8.61 7.00 -3.38
CA TRP A 81 -8.59 7.72 -4.64
C TRP A 81 -8.15 6.86 -5.82
N ARG A 82 -8.44 7.33 -7.02
CA ARG A 82 -7.88 6.86 -8.28
C ARG A 82 -7.80 8.00 -9.30
N TRP A 83 -6.97 7.85 -10.29
CA TRP A 83 -7.02 8.75 -11.45
C TRP A 83 -8.35 8.57 -12.22
N GLY A 84 -8.86 9.66 -12.74
CA GLY A 84 -9.97 9.63 -13.68
C GLY A 84 -9.54 8.99 -14.99
N THR A 85 -10.48 8.27 -15.62
CA THR A 85 -10.28 7.77 -16.98
C THR A 85 -10.38 8.92 -18.00
N SER A 86 -9.96 8.69 -19.23
CA SER A 86 -10.11 9.68 -20.33
C SER A 86 -11.56 10.12 -20.56
N LYS A 87 -12.55 9.29 -20.21
CA LYS A 87 -13.98 9.63 -20.29
C LYS A 87 -14.46 10.49 -19.14
N GLU A 88 -13.80 10.42 -18.01
CA GLU A 88 -14.14 11.16 -16.79
C GLU A 88 -13.39 12.49 -16.71
N THR A 89 -12.25 12.58 -17.40
CA THR A 89 -11.44 13.80 -17.47
C THR A 89 -11.99 14.71 -18.58
N SER A 90 -12.43 15.88 -18.21
CA SER A 90 -12.85 16.93 -19.11
C SER A 90 -12.08 18.19 -18.77
N CYS A 91 -11.22 18.64 -19.68
CA CYS A 91 -10.49 19.88 -19.53
C CYS A 91 -11.43 21.08 -19.71
N SER A 92 -11.34 22.05 -18.83
CA SER A 92 -12.13 23.29 -18.92
C SER A 92 -11.64 24.21 -20.04
N TYR A 93 -10.39 24.01 -20.45
CA TYR A 93 -9.74 24.84 -21.46
C TYR A 93 -9.22 23.99 -22.63
N SER A 94 -9.20 24.57 -23.82
CA SER A 94 -8.71 23.92 -25.05
C SER A 94 -7.20 23.89 -25.17
N SER A 95 -6.47 24.62 -24.33
CA SER A 95 -5.02 24.64 -24.27
C SER A 95 -4.54 24.30 -22.86
N GLY A 96 -3.49 23.48 -22.76
CA GLY A 96 -2.93 23.01 -21.51
C GLY A 96 -3.20 21.53 -21.25
N SER A 97 -2.76 21.07 -20.10
CA SER A 97 -2.96 19.70 -19.62
C SER A 97 -3.93 19.69 -18.45
N CYS A 98 -4.74 18.65 -18.35
CA CYS A 98 -5.60 18.48 -17.18
C CYS A 98 -5.66 17.03 -16.72
N TRP A 99 -5.96 16.88 -15.44
CA TRP A 99 -6.13 15.59 -14.78
C TRP A 99 -7.41 15.61 -13.96
N SER A 100 -8.01 14.47 -13.76
CA SER A 100 -9.07 14.30 -12.79
C SER A 100 -8.72 13.21 -11.79
N VAL A 101 -9.16 13.40 -10.56
CA VAL A 101 -8.99 12.45 -9.46
C VAL A 101 -10.36 12.13 -8.90
N MET A 102 -10.70 10.85 -8.87
CA MET A 102 -11.91 10.36 -8.21
C MET A 102 -11.55 10.02 -6.77
N VAL A 103 -12.25 10.61 -5.82
CA VAL A 103 -12.03 10.43 -4.38
C VAL A 103 -13.28 9.87 -3.72
N ILE A 104 -13.09 8.99 -2.74
CA ILE A 104 -14.14 8.53 -1.81
C ILE A 104 -13.64 8.81 -0.39
N SER A 105 -14.52 9.36 0.44
CA SER A 105 -14.30 9.48 1.88
C SER A 105 -15.16 8.47 2.63
N LYS A 106 -14.55 7.68 3.53
CA LYS A 106 -15.26 6.68 4.35
C LYS A 106 -16.31 7.34 5.25
N SER A 107 -15.94 8.43 5.91
CA SER A 107 -16.78 9.16 6.88
C SER A 107 -17.40 10.45 6.32
N GLY A 108 -17.07 10.81 5.07
CA GLY A 108 -17.43 12.12 4.51
C GLY A 108 -16.46 13.22 4.94
N CYS A 109 -16.66 14.42 4.38
CA CYS A 109 -15.95 15.64 4.75
C CYS A 109 -16.99 16.70 5.15
N SER A 110 -16.93 17.20 6.38
CA SER A 110 -17.95 18.07 6.96
C SER A 110 -17.98 19.48 6.37
N SER A 111 -16.84 19.96 5.88
CA SER A 111 -16.72 21.29 5.29
C SER A 111 -16.36 21.23 3.81
N SER A 112 -15.20 20.65 3.49
CA SER A 112 -14.73 20.51 2.11
C SER A 112 -13.78 19.33 1.97
N LEU A 113 -13.66 18.81 0.74
CA LEU A 113 -12.57 17.95 0.34
C LEU A 113 -11.60 18.79 -0.51
N TYR A 114 -10.35 18.83 -0.11
CA TYR A 114 -9.24 19.50 -0.82
C TYR A 114 -8.33 18.46 -1.44
N GLY A 115 -7.86 18.75 -2.65
CA GLY A 115 -6.82 17.98 -3.33
C GLY A 115 -5.79 18.87 -3.99
N GLU A 116 -4.55 18.41 -4.00
CA GLU A 116 -3.41 19.03 -4.68
C GLU A 116 -2.68 17.98 -5.50
N ILE A 117 -2.25 18.36 -6.69
CA ILE A 117 -1.33 17.56 -7.51
C ILE A 117 -0.05 18.35 -7.79
N LYS A 118 1.05 17.63 -7.87
CA LYS A 118 2.35 18.12 -8.36
C LYS A 118 2.50 17.70 -9.81
N ILE A 119 3.00 18.61 -10.63
CA ILE A 119 3.12 18.46 -12.09
C ILE A 119 4.60 18.39 -12.47
N PHE A 120 4.94 17.44 -13.32
CA PHE A 120 6.30 17.14 -13.71
C PHE A 120 6.46 17.22 -15.23
N ASP A 121 7.67 17.58 -15.67
CA ASP A 121 8.09 17.58 -17.06
C ASP A 121 8.54 16.16 -17.52
N SER A 122 9.04 16.07 -18.75
CA SER A 122 9.56 14.82 -19.33
C SER A 122 10.85 14.30 -18.69
N SER A 123 11.51 15.12 -17.87
CA SER A 123 12.72 14.77 -17.12
C SER A 123 12.44 14.44 -15.65
N ASP A 124 11.16 14.30 -15.29
CA ASP A 124 10.68 14.01 -13.94
C ASP A 124 11.02 15.13 -12.94
N VAL A 125 11.18 16.38 -13.44
CA VAL A 125 11.36 17.57 -12.62
C VAL A 125 10.01 18.20 -12.33
N GLN A 126 9.74 18.50 -11.05
CA GLN A 126 8.51 19.20 -10.68
C GLN A 126 8.58 20.64 -11.20
N ILE A 127 7.65 20.99 -12.08
CA ILE A 127 7.59 22.29 -12.76
C ILE A 127 6.42 23.15 -12.30
N ASP A 128 5.38 22.54 -11.69
CA ASP A 128 4.18 23.24 -11.26
C ASP A 128 3.45 22.44 -10.17
N TYR A 129 2.40 23.02 -9.62
CA TYR A 129 1.37 22.36 -8.81
C TYR A 129 0.03 23.06 -9.02
N THR A 130 -1.06 22.34 -8.82
CA THR A 130 -2.41 22.89 -8.88
C THR A 130 -3.31 22.19 -7.86
N ASN A 131 -4.39 22.84 -7.47
CA ASN A 131 -5.31 22.31 -6.49
C ASN A 131 -6.76 22.51 -6.92
N ASP A 132 -7.64 21.70 -6.34
CA ASP A 132 -9.09 21.82 -6.47
C ASP A 132 -9.76 21.47 -5.14
N SER A 133 -10.97 21.95 -4.94
CA SER A 133 -11.75 21.65 -3.75
C SER A 133 -13.23 21.57 -4.06
N THR A 134 -13.92 20.72 -3.32
CA THR A 134 -15.38 20.64 -3.35
C THR A 134 -15.95 20.95 -1.98
N SER A 135 -17.24 21.26 -1.94
CA SER A 135 -17.98 21.46 -0.68
C SER A 135 -18.09 20.16 0.13
N THR A 136 -18.97 20.15 1.11
CA THR A 136 -19.31 18.99 1.94
C THR A 136 -19.50 17.71 1.12
N VAL A 137 -18.86 16.62 1.57
CA VAL A 137 -18.95 15.29 0.97
C VAL A 137 -19.62 14.34 1.95
N SER A 138 -20.65 13.65 1.50
CA SER A 138 -21.31 12.62 2.33
C SER A 138 -20.44 11.36 2.47
N PRO A 139 -20.63 10.56 3.53
CA PRO A 139 -19.94 9.28 3.66
C PRO A 139 -20.14 8.39 2.42
N MET A 140 -19.05 7.76 1.95
CA MET A 140 -19.02 6.89 0.76
C MET A 140 -19.39 7.56 -0.57
N GLN A 141 -19.58 8.88 -0.59
CA GLN A 141 -19.84 9.63 -1.81
C GLN A 141 -18.59 9.69 -2.68
N LYS A 142 -18.76 9.40 -3.98
CA LYS A 142 -17.70 9.60 -4.99
C LYS A 142 -17.69 11.06 -5.43
N VAL A 143 -16.51 11.64 -5.40
CA VAL A 143 -16.29 13.05 -5.79
C VAL A 143 -15.21 13.09 -6.87
N LYS A 144 -15.36 13.99 -7.83
CA LYS A 144 -14.35 14.28 -8.84
C LYS A 144 -13.70 15.63 -8.53
N LEU A 145 -12.39 15.64 -8.40
CA LEU A 145 -11.55 16.84 -8.44
C LEU A 145 -10.94 16.98 -9.83
N THR A 146 -10.84 18.21 -10.34
CA THR A 146 -10.31 18.51 -11.68
C THR A 146 -9.16 19.51 -11.55
N PHE A 147 -8.04 19.20 -12.16
CA PHE A 147 -6.80 19.95 -12.05
C PHE A 147 -6.34 20.36 -13.45
N ASP A 148 -6.16 21.65 -13.65
CA ASP A 148 -5.74 22.22 -14.93
C ASP A 148 -4.38 22.93 -14.77
N THR A 149 -3.55 22.91 -15.81
CA THR A 149 -2.36 23.76 -15.92
C THR A 149 -2.23 24.26 -17.36
N PHE A 150 -1.71 25.46 -17.50
CA PHE A 150 -1.36 26.05 -18.81
C PHE A 150 0.11 25.84 -19.18
N ASN A 151 0.87 25.12 -18.33
CA ASN A 151 2.26 24.82 -18.59
C ASN A 151 2.35 23.77 -19.72
N ASP A 152 2.91 24.16 -20.86
CA ASP A 152 3.06 23.30 -22.05
C ASP A 152 4.11 22.19 -21.86
N GLN A 153 4.96 22.28 -20.84
CA GLN A 153 5.93 21.24 -20.48
C GLN A 153 5.35 20.16 -19.56
N ALA A 154 4.11 20.32 -19.11
CA ALA A 154 3.45 19.37 -18.23
C ALA A 154 3.23 18.02 -18.92
N GLN A 155 3.79 16.95 -18.36
CA GLN A 155 3.72 15.58 -18.88
C GLN A 155 3.02 14.62 -17.93
N THR A 156 3.37 14.66 -16.66
CA THR A 156 2.84 13.74 -15.64
C THR A 156 2.40 14.49 -14.41
N ALA A 157 1.57 13.84 -13.58
CA ALA A 157 1.13 14.39 -12.32
C ALA A 157 1.17 13.33 -11.21
N GLN A 158 1.38 13.78 -9.98
CA GLN A 158 1.35 12.96 -8.77
C GLN A 158 0.47 13.64 -7.73
N ILE A 159 -0.27 12.84 -6.94
CA ILE A 159 -1.02 13.39 -5.80
C ILE A 159 -0.03 13.96 -4.78
N GLY A 160 -0.18 15.24 -4.47
CA GLY A 160 0.55 15.93 -3.41
C GLY A 160 -0.16 15.83 -2.08
N GLU A 161 -1.45 16.16 -2.07
CA GLU A 161 -2.27 16.18 -0.86
C GLU A 161 -3.73 15.81 -1.17
N LEU A 162 -4.37 15.09 -0.24
CA LEU A 162 -5.82 14.93 -0.16
C LEU A 162 -6.23 15.02 1.30
N ARG A 163 -7.18 15.90 1.62
CA ARG A 163 -7.67 16.06 3.00
C ARG A 163 -9.12 16.51 3.04
N CYS A 164 -9.81 16.12 4.10
CA CYS A 164 -11.05 16.73 4.53
C CYS A 164 -10.75 17.94 5.45
N ASN A 165 -11.51 19.02 5.29
CA ASN A 165 -11.50 20.18 6.18
C ASN A 165 -12.78 20.21 7.00
#